data_506bd33da38439728c9104d09b3949d9
#
_entry.id   506bd33da38439728c9104d09b3949d9
#
_cell.length_a   1.000
_cell.length_b   1.000
_cell.length_c   1.000
_cell.angle_alpha   90.00
_cell.angle_beta   90.00
_cell.angle_gamma   90.00
#
_symmetry.space_group_name_H-M   'P 1'
#
loop_
_entity.id
_entity.type
_entity.pdbx_description
1 polymer ?
#
loop_
_entity_poly.entity_id
_entity_poly.type
_entity_poly.pdbx_seq_one_letter_code
_entity_poly.pdbx_strand_id
1 'polypeptide(L)'
;MDLIAPIDAVFLLAESREHPMHVGSLQLFEAPEDAGPDFARQTYEKLLSCKDIDATFRKRPATLFGAPRMAWTTEDDVELEYHVRRQAVPRPGGTDQLVELASSLHSALLDRHRPLWEIHLIEGLADGRFAVYSKMHHALIDGVSAQRLIQRTLTSEPAGEARVPWNLPRTPRTPATDSSAGLLGAARNLLSAAASGPTLLRTARAVLLEQQLTMPFEAPRTMFNVPIGGARRTVVRSWPLERIKQVKKATGATVNDVVLTMSAGALRSYLAERDALPDKPLIAMVPMSLRSPDDVATDGVKVGAVLCNLGTDVADPLDRLQVVGESMRKSKDVYSSLSSIQTMALSALMVSPIALSLLPGLVPLTNPAFNIVISNVPGPREPMYWNGARLDATYPMSIPFDGQAVNITLTTNGDNLDFGVVGCRRSVPELPRLLDHLENALSELESAAV
;
A
#
# COMPACT_ATOMS: atom_id res chain seq x y z
N MET A 1 -29.13 -1.06 4.50
CA MET A 1 -27.90 -1.85 4.75
C MET A 1 -27.31 -2.21 3.40
N ASP A 2 -26.12 -1.75 3.11
CA ASP A 2 -25.43 -2.07 1.86
C ASP A 2 -24.59 -3.34 2.06
N LEU A 3 -24.62 -4.27 1.10
CA LEU A 3 -23.76 -5.45 1.17
C LEU A 3 -22.30 -5.05 0.96
N ILE A 4 -21.40 -5.71 1.70
CA ILE A 4 -19.95 -5.57 1.53
C ILE A 4 -19.56 -6.34 0.26
N ALA A 5 -18.80 -5.70 -0.63
CA ALA A 5 -18.30 -6.40 -1.81
C ALA A 5 -17.46 -7.62 -1.39
N PRO A 6 -17.53 -8.76 -2.10
CA PRO A 6 -16.84 -9.99 -1.69
C PRO A 6 -15.34 -9.82 -1.45
N ILE A 7 -14.67 -9.00 -2.27
CA ILE A 7 -13.24 -8.73 -2.13
C ILE A 7 -12.93 -7.90 -0.86
N ASP A 8 -13.79 -6.93 -0.53
CA ASP A 8 -13.63 -6.09 0.65
C ASP A 8 -13.92 -6.90 1.93
N ALA A 9 -14.85 -7.83 1.83
CA ALA A 9 -15.20 -8.75 2.91
C ALA A 9 -14.03 -9.67 3.31
N VAL A 10 -13.18 -10.07 2.36
CA VAL A 10 -11.97 -10.86 2.63
C VAL A 10 -11.09 -10.16 3.66
N PHE A 11 -10.88 -8.85 3.55
CA PHE A 11 -10.07 -8.10 4.51
C PHE A 11 -10.68 -8.07 5.91
N LEU A 12 -12.01 -7.95 6.03
CA LEU A 12 -12.69 -8.01 7.34
C LEU A 12 -12.63 -9.41 7.97
N LEU A 13 -12.71 -10.47 7.17
CA LEU A 13 -12.62 -11.84 7.65
C LEU A 13 -11.20 -12.24 8.03
N ALA A 14 -10.21 -11.72 7.28
CA ALA A 14 -8.80 -11.97 7.49
C ALA A 14 -8.23 -11.22 8.69
N GLU A 15 -8.87 -10.12 9.10
CA GLU A 15 -8.33 -9.30 10.17
C GLU A 15 -8.36 -10.01 11.52
N SER A 16 -7.23 -10.00 12.18
CA SER A 16 -7.04 -10.45 13.55
C SER A 16 -6.04 -9.53 14.26
N ARG A 17 -5.76 -9.77 15.54
CA ARG A 17 -4.70 -9.07 16.26
C ARG A 17 -3.32 -9.23 15.62
N GLU A 18 -3.09 -10.33 14.93
CA GLU A 18 -1.83 -10.63 14.24
C GLU A 18 -1.83 -10.07 12.83
N HIS A 19 -3.00 -9.83 12.26
CA HIS A 19 -3.19 -9.38 10.88
C HIS A 19 -4.07 -8.11 10.82
N PRO A 20 -3.58 -6.94 11.26
CA PRO A 20 -4.28 -5.69 11.00
C PRO A 20 -4.45 -5.46 9.50
N MET A 21 -5.67 -5.17 9.05
CA MET A 21 -6.02 -5.05 7.62
C MET A 21 -6.35 -3.61 7.23
N HIS A 22 -5.50 -2.67 7.65
CA HIS A 22 -5.63 -1.26 7.30
C HIS A 22 -4.36 -0.74 6.61
N VAL A 23 -4.55 0.25 5.76
CA VAL A 23 -3.48 1.05 5.16
C VAL A 23 -3.34 2.35 5.91
N GLY A 24 -2.15 2.93 5.89
CA GLY A 24 -1.87 4.22 6.51
C GLY A 24 -1.02 5.12 5.62
N SER A 25 -0.92 6.37 6.04
CA SER A 25 -0.01 7.36 5.47
C SER A 25 0.53 8.22 6.61
N LEU A 26 1.84 8.39 6.65
CA LEU A 26 2.51 9.31 7.56
C LEU A 26 2.99 10.51 6.72
N GLN A 27 2.39 11.66 6.95
CA GLN A 27 2.74 12.92 6.28
C GLN A 27 3.45 13.86 7.25
N LEU A 28 4.56 14.46 6.83
CA LEU A 28 5.28 15.47 7.57
C LEU A 28 5.02 16.85 6.94
N PHE A 29 4.81 17.83 7.78
CA PHE A 29 4.51 19.19 7.35
C PHE A 29 5.43 20.20 8.06
N GLU A 30 5.90 21.17 7.29
CA GLU A 30 6.52 22.39 7.78
C GLU A 30 5.43 23.43 8.05
N ALA A 31 5.35 23.91 9.28
CA ALA A 31 4.43 24.98 9.62
C ALA A 31 4.79 26.27 8.85
N PRO A 32 3.82 27.15 8.54
CA PRO A 32 4.12 28.46 7.96
C PRO A 32 5.13 29.24 8.83
N GLU A 33 5.97 30.07 8.20
CA GLU A 33 7.01 30.85 8.92
C GLU A 33 6.44 31.77 10.00
N ASP A 34 5.23 32.28 9.78
CA ASP A 34 4.48 33.12 10.71
C ASP A 34 3.62 32.34 11.71
N ALA A 35 3.68 31.01 11.68
CA ALA A 35 2.91 30.17 12.57
C ALA A 35 3.36 30.33 14.02
N GLY A 36 2.42 30.64 14.90
CA GLY A 36 2.68 30.64 16.33
C GLY A 36 2.83 29.24 16.92
N PRO A 37 3.29 29.12 18.17
CA PRO A 37 3.53 27.84 18.85
C PRO A 37 2.27 26.96 18.98
N ASP A 38 1.10 27.55 18.85
CA ASP A 38 -0.19 26.88 18.93
C ASP A 38 -0.72 26.37 17.60
N PHE A 39 0.04 26.46 16.51
CA PHE A 39 -0.42 26.11 15.16
C PHE A 39 -0.99 24.70 15.07
N ALA A 40 -0.29 23.71 15.62
CA ALA A 40 -0.76 22.32 15.62
C ALA A 40 -2.07 22.17 16.40
N ARG A 41 -2.22 22.85 17.54
CA ARG A 41 -3.45 22.85 18.33
C ARG A 41 -4.61 23.50 17.56
N GLN A 42 -4.39 24.65 16.96
CA GLN A 42 -5.40 25.36 16.15
C GLN A 42 -5.82 24.51 14.94
N THR A 43 -4.86 23.85 14.29
CA THR A 43 -5.13 22.91 13.19
C THR A 43 -6.01 21.75 13.65
N TYR A 44 -5.73 21.17 14.83
CA TYR A 44 -6.56 20.12 15.42
C TYR A 44 -7.98 20.58 15.70
N GLU A 45 -8.15 21.75 16.32
CA GLU A 45 -9.47 22.35 16.61
C GLU A 45 -10.25 22.60 15.30
N LYS A 46 -9.57 23.05 14.24
CA LYS A 46 -10.15 23.22 12.92
C LYS A 46 -10.61 21.88 12.31
N LEU A 47 -9.85 20.82 12.48
CA LEU A 47 -10.27 19.48 12.07
C LEU A 47 -11.56 19.06 12.75
N LEU A 48 -11.66 19.22 14.06
CA LEU A 48 -12.86 18.88 14.85
C LEU A 48 -14.08 19.73 14.50
N SER A 49 -13.88 20.92 13.93
CA SER A 49 -14.98 21.78 13.48
C SER A 49 -15.63 21.30 12.17
N CYS A 50 -14.96 20.44 11.39
CA CYS A 50 -15.45 19.89 10.12
C CYS A 50 -16.42 18.73 10.35
N LYS A 51 -17.64 19.01 10.75
CA LYS A 51 -18.67 18.03 11.15
C LYS A 51 -19.43 17.40 9.99
N ASP A 52 -19.24 17.89 8.76
CA ASP A 52 -19.83 17.28 7.58
C ASP A 52 -19.00 16.05 7.18
N ILE A 53 -19.62 14.88 7.27
CA ILE A 53 -18.93 13.58 7.09
C ILE A 53 -19.60 12.82 5.95
N ASP A 54 -18.82 12.54 4.89
CA ASP A 54 -19.26 11.74 3.74
C ASP A 54 -19.74 10.35 4.19
N ALA A 55 -20.73 9.82 3.50
CA ALA A 55 -21.35 8.54 3.81
C ALA A 55 -20.36 7.38 3.93
N THR A 56 -19.23 7.44 3.23
CA THR A 56 -18.18 6.41 3.32
C THR A 56 -17.54 6.37 4.72
N PHE A 57 -17.27 7.54 5.29
CA PHE A 57 -16.63 7.68 6.60
C PHE A 57 -17.59 7.48 7.78
N ARG A 58 -18.88 7.23 7.47
CA ARG A 58 -19.90 6.83 8.44
C ARG A 58 -20.11 5.32 8.46
N LYS A 59 -19.50 4.55 7.53
CA LYS A 59 -19.69 3.11 7.39
C LYS A 59 -18.91 2.32 8.43
N ARG A 60 -19.60 1.41 9.11
CA ARG A 60 -19.01 0.37 9.95
C ARG A 60 -19.59 -1.01 9.62
N PRO A 61 -18.87 -2.10 9.88
CA PRO A 61 -19.40 -3.45 9.68
C PRO A 61 -20.66 -3.67 10.54
N ALA A 62 -21.72 -4.19 9.92
CA ALA A 62 -22.91 -4.56 10.66
C ALA A 62 -22.65 -5.82 11.48
N THR A 63 -23.17 -5.85 12.71
CA THR A 63 -23.13 -7.02 13.59
C THR A 63 -24.55 -7.49 13.91
N LEU A 64 -24.74 -8.80 14.06
CA LEU A 64 -25.96 -9.38 14.58
C LEU A 64 -25.59 -10.34 15.71
N PHE A 65 -26.10 -10.11 16.91
CA PHE A 65 -25.74 -10.87 18.11
C PHE A 65 -24.22 -11.00 18.31
N GLY A 66 -23.46 -9.93 17.98
CA GLY A 66 -22.00 -9.93 18.08
C GLY A 66 -21.26 -10.61 16.92
N ALA A 67 -21.96 -11.29 16.01
CA ALA A 67 -21.35 -11.87 14.81
C ALA A 67 -21.29 -10.85 13.66
N PRO A 68 -20.17 -10.74 12.92
CA PRO A 68 -20.07 -9.84 11.79
C PRO A 68 -21.04 -10.29 10.68
N ARG A 69 -21.79 -9.34 10.14
CA ARG A 69 -22.58 -9.50 8.91
C ARG A 69 -21.75 -8.99 7.73
N MET A 70 -21.96 -9.59 6.56
CA MET A 70 -21.35 -9.13 5.31
C MET A 70 -22.11 -7.91 4.76
N ALA A 71 -22.35 -6.92 5.61
CA ALA A 71 -23.09 -5.71 5.29
C ALA A 71 -22.52 -4.51 6.06
N TRP A 72 -22.64 -3.33 5.45
CA TRP A 72 -22.35 -2.06 6.08
C TRP A 72 -23.58 -1.52 6.81
N THR A 73 -23.37 -0.93 7.97
CA THR A 73 -24.32 -0.03 8.61
C THR A 73 -23.72 1.36 8.66
N THR A 74 -24.58 2.38 8.71
CA THR A 74 -24.17 3.78 8.76
C THR A 74 -24.31 4.29 10.19
N GLU A 75 -23.30 4.99 10.68
CA GLU A 75 -23.31 5.72 11.94
C GLU A 75 -23.84 7.14 11.68
N ASP A 76 -24.90 7.54 12.36
CA ASP A 76 -25.50 8.86 12.16
C ASP A 76 -24.76 9.95 12.96
N ASP A 77 -24.22 9.59 14.12
CA ASP A 77 -23.47 10.49 15.00
C ASP A 77 -22.03 9.98 15.19
N VAL A 78 -21.14 10.45 14.33
CA VAL A 78 -19.72 10.09 14.38
C VAL A 78 -18.98 10.98 15.38
N GLU A 79 -18.46 10.39 16.44
CA GLU A 79 -17.63 11.08 17.44
C GLU A 79 -16.27 11.44 16.84
N LEU A 80 -16.14 12.65 16.27
CA LEU A 80 -14.88 13.09 15.64
C LEU A 80 -13.68 13.04 16.60
N GLU A 81 -13.86 13.33 17.88
CA GLU A 81 -12.78 13.27 18.89
C GLU A 81 -12.24 11.84 19.10
N TYR A 82 -13.04 10.82 18.79
CA TYR A 82 -12.55 9.44 18.75
C TYR A 82 -11.68 9.18 17.52
N HIS A 83 -12.10 9.67 16.37
CA HIS A 83 -11.46 9.40 15.08
C HIS A 83 -10.28 10.32 14.79
N VAL A 84 -10.32 11.55 15.26
CA VAL A 84 -9.26 12.55 15.10
C VAL A 84 -8.62 12.81 16.45
N ARG A 85 -7.35 12.45 16.57
CA ARG A 85 -6.63 12.52 17.85
C ARG A 85 -5.40 13.40 17.74
N ARG A 86 -5.07 14.08 18.83
CA ARG A 86 -3.83 14.84 18.97
C ARG A 86 -2.85 14.06 19.84
N GLN A 87 -1.61 13.96 19.40
CA GLN A 87 -0.54 13.23 20.08
C GLN A 87 0.75 14.03 20.05
N ALA A 88 1.71 13.66 20.89
CA ALA A 88 3.03 14.25 20.90
C ALA A 88 4.11 13.18 20.78
N VAL A 89 5.17 13.50 20.05
CA VAL A 89 6.36 12.64 19.95
C VAL A 89 7.11 12.67 21.27
N PRO A 90 7.58 11.52 21.81
CA PRO A 90 8.47 11.50 22.97
C PRO A 90 9.77 12.25 22.68
N ARG A 91 10.37 12.86 23.72
CA ARG A 91 11.69 13.47 23.59
C ARG A 91 12.73 12.41 23.20
N PRO A 92 13.73 12.74 22.37
CA PRO A 92 14.13 14.08 21.88
C PRO A 92 13.28 14.65 20.72
N GLY A 93 12.29 13.94 20.19
CA GLY A 93 11.41 14.45 19.14
C GLY A 93 11.97 14.31 17.72
N GLY A 94 12.87 13.35 17.50
CA GLY A 94 13.41 13.07 16.18
C GLY A 94 12.47 12.24 15.30
N THR A 95 12.84 12.08 14.03
CA THR A 95 12.12 11.26 13.07
C THR A 95 11.98 9.80 13.54
N ASP A 96 12.98 9.25 14.23
CA ASP A 96 12.92 7.87 14.74
C ASP A 96 11.79 7.69 15.76
N GLN A 97 11.64 8.64 16.71
CA GLN A 97 10.56 8.63 17.70
C GLN A 97 9.18 8.78 17.02
N LEU A 98 9.09 9.64 15.99
CA LEU A 98 7.85 9.79 15.20
C LEU A 98 7.48 8.47 14.53
N VAL A 99 8.44 7.81 13.86
CA VAL A 99 8.21 6.56 13.13
C VAL A 99 7.91 5.40 14.10
N GLU A 100 8.50 5.40 15.30
CA GLU A 100 8.17 4.43 16.34
C GLU A 100 6.72 4.62 16.85
N LEU A 101 6.29 5.86 17.08
CA LEU A 101 4.91 6.18 17.42
C LEU A 101 3.95 5.74 16.30
N ALA A 102 4.24 6.10 15.04
CA ALA A 102 3.45 5.71 13.88
C ALA A 102 3.39 4.18 13.73
N SER A 103 4.50 3.46 14.00
CA SER A 103 4.53 1.99 14.00
C SER A 103 3.62 1.39 15.06
N SER A 104 3.57 1.99 16.24
CA SER A 104 2.67 1.59 17.31
C SER A 104 1.20 1.80 16.93
N LEU A 105 0.86 2.96 16.37
CA LEU A 105 -0.47 3.28 15.87
C LEU A 105 -0.89 2.35 14.72
N HIS A 106 0.06 2.02 13.84
CA HIS A 106 -0.17 1.10 12.71
C HIS A 106 -0.28 -0.38 13.15
N SER A 107 0.19 -0.74 14.32
CA SER A 107 0.02 -2.09 14.89
C SER A 107 -1.34 -2.29 15.57
N ALA A 108 -2.00 -1.21 15.98
CA ALA A 108 -3.27 -1.25 16.68
C ALA A 108 -4.43 -1.45 15.69
N LEU A 109 -5.37 -2.35 16.02
CA LEU A 109 -6.59 -2.54 15.24
C LEU A 109 -7.49 -1.30 15.28
N LEU A 110 -8.28 -1.11 14.23
CA LEU A 110 -9.44 -0.23 14.24
C LEU A 110 -10.60 -0.88 14.98
N ASP A 111 -11.37 -0.11 15.74
CA ASP A 111 -12.57 -0.59 16.41
C ASP A 111 -13.69 -0.87 15.40
N ARG A 112 -14.10 -2.14 15.29
CA ARG A 112 -15.14 -2.56 14.34
C ARG A 112 -16.57 -2.12 14.73
N HIS A 113 -16.75 -1.58 15.94
CA HIS A 113 -18.02 -1.00 16.37
C HIS A 113 -18.18 0.46 15.95
N ARG A 114 -17.14 1.03 15.33
CA ARG A 114 -17.08 2.41 14.84
C ARG A 114 -16.72 2.44 13.34
N PRO A 115 -16.88 3.58 12.66
CA PRO A 115 -16.33 3.77 11.31
C PRO A 115 -14.84 3.46 11.27
N LEU A 116 -14.40 2.74 10.21
CA LEU A 116 -13.09 2.09 10.18
C LEU A 116 -11.97 3.01 9.71
N TRP A 117 -11.73 4.11 10.42
CA TRP A 117 -10.66 5.07 10.14
C TRP A 117 -10.24 5.84 11.38
N GLU A 118 -8.99 6.29 11.41
CA GLU A 118 -8.43 7.18 12.44
C GLU A 118 -7.42 8.14 11.81
N ILE A 119 -7.32 9.36 12.35
CA ILE A 119 -6.34 10.37 11.97
C ILE A 119 -5.70 10.91 13.25
N HIS A 120 -4.38 10.96 13.26
CA HIS A 120 -3.60 11.46 14.38
C HIS A 120 -2.75 12.64 13.94
N LEU A 121 -3.02 13.82 14.50
CA LEU A 121 -2.14 14.96 14.41
C LEU A 121 -1.05 14.81 15.47
N ILE A 122 0.20 14.80 15.06
CA ILE A 122 1.35 14.50 15.92
C ILE A 122 2.27 15.72 15.95
N GLU A 123 2.48 16.26 17.12
CA GLU A 123 3.32 17.42 17.38
C GLU A 123 4.57 17.07 18.19
N GLY A 124 5.42 18.05 18.47
CA GLY A 124 6.58 17.91 19.33
C GLY A 124 7.83 17.39 18.62
N LEU A 125 7.89 17.49 17.29
CA LEU A 125 9.15 17.26 16.59
C LEU A 125 10.15 18.37 16.91
N ALA A 126 11.43 17.99 17.12
CA ALA A 126 12.51 18.89 17.55
C ALA A 126 12.85 19.96 16.49
N ASP A 127 12.56 19.71 15.22
CA ASP A 127 12.79 20.59 14.09
C ASP A 127 11.61 21.53 13.78
N GLY A 128 10.57 21.53 14.62
CA GLY A 128 9.39 22.39 14.46
C GLY A 128 8.34 21.90 13.48
N ARG A 129 8.60 20.80 12.78
CA ARG A 129 7.58 20.14 11.95
C ARG A 129 6.49 19.50 12.81
N PHE A 130 5.39 19.18 12.19
CA PHE A 130 4.37 18.29 12.74
C PHE A 130 4.03 17.20 11.73
N ALA A 131 3.34 16.17 12.19
CA ALA A 131 2.96 15.08 11.31
C ALA A 131 1.46 14.79 11.39
N VAL A 132 0.93 14.20 10.32
CA VAL A 132 -0.41 13.63 10.28
C VAL A 132 -0.27 12.16 9.90
N TYR A 133 -0.66 11.29 10.82
CA TYR A 133 -0.78 9.87 10.53
C TYR A 133 -2.25 9.54 10.31
N SER A 134 -2.59 8.98 9.16
CA SER A 134 -3.93 8.52 8.81
C SER A 134 -3.96 7.02 8.64
N LYS A 135 -5.04 6.38 9.08
CA LYS A 135 -5.25 4.95 9.04
C LYS A 135 -6.68 4.63 8.61
N MET A 136 -6.83 3.77 7.60
CA MET A 136 -8.13 3.38 7.04
C MET A 136 -8.15 1.89 6.75
N HIS A 137 -9.25 1.21 7.09
CA HIS A 137 -9.37 -0.22 6.83
C HIS A 137 -9.46 -0.51 5.33
N HIS A 138 -8.78 -1.56 4.87
CA HIS A 138 -8.71 -1.89 3.45
C HIS A 138 -10.08 -2.27 2.85
N ALA A 139 -11.00 -2.78 3.68
CA ALA A 139 -12.38 -3.01 3.24
C ALA A 139 -13.17 -1.72 2.97
N LEU A 140 -12.80 -0.61 3.61
CA LEU A 140 -13.43 0.69 3.39
C LEU A 140 -12.85 1.37 2.15
N ILE A 141 -11.52 1.29 1.96
CA ILE A 141 -10.79 1.94 0.89
C ILE A 141 -9.50 1.17 0.58
N ASP A 142 -9.22 0.91 -0.68
CA ASP A 142 -7.94 0.32 -1.09
C ASP A 142 -6.78 1.32 -0.98
N GLY A 143 -5.53 0.81 -0.94
CA GLY A 143 -4.36 1.64 -0.69
C GLY A 143 -4.14 2.76 -1.70
N VAL A 144 -4.40 2.53 -3.00
CA VAL A 144 -4.27 3.56 -4.05
C VAL A 144 -5.34 4.63 -3.89
N SER A 145 -6.57 4.21 -3.63
CA SER A 145 -7.71 5.13 -3.39
C SER A 145 -7.51 5.93 -2.11
N ALA A 146 -6.99 5.32 -1.04
CA ALA A 146 -6.64 6.01 0.20
C ALA A 146 -5.57 7.09 -0.03
N GLN A 147 -4.50 6.75 -0.75
CA GLN A 147 -3.44 7.71 -1.07
C GLN A 147 -3.96 8.88 -1.94
N ARG A 148 -4.80 8.60 -2.95
CA ARG A 148 -5.46 9.65 -3.75
C ARG A 148 -6.38 10.53 -2.92
N LEU A 149 -7.12 9.94 -1.98
CA LEU A 149 -7.99 10.69 -1.09
C LEU A 149 -7.17 11.66 -0.23
N ILE A 150 -6.07 11.19 0.36
CA ILE A 150 -5.16 12.03 1.14
C ILE A 150 -4.56 13.14 0.25
N GLN A 151 -4.11 12.83 -0.97
CA GLN A 151 -3.60 13.85 -1.90
C GLN A 151 -4.64 14.93 -2.23
N ARG A 152 -5.93 14.59 -2.33
CA ARG A 152 -7.02 15.54 -2.58
C ARG A 152 -7.30 16.48 -1.41
N THR A 153 -6.79 16.20 -0.21
CA THR A 153 -6.85 17.15 0.92
C THR A 153 -5.84 18.28 0.78
N LEU A 154 -4.82 18.09 -0.05
CA LEU A 154 -3.73 19.03 -0.27
C LEU A 154 -4.10 20.05 -1.37
N THR A 155 -3.45 21.19 -1.32
CA THR A 155 -3.58 22.27 -2.32
C THR A 155 -2.21 22.63 -2.86
N SER A 156 -2.13 23.14 -4.09
CA SER A 156 -0.88 23.68 -4.68
C SER A 156 -0.54 25.08 -4.17
N GLU A 157 -1.48 25.74 -3.49
CA GLU A 157 -1.31 27.11 -2.98
C GLU A 157 -1.31 27.11 -1.45
N PRO A 158 -0.37 27.83 -0.79
CA PRO A 158 -0.32 27.93 0.66
C PRO A 158 -1.62 28.47 1.29
N ALA A 159 -2.25 29.46 0.64
CA ALA A 159 -3.50 30.06 1.07
C ALA A 159 -4.75 29.23 0.74
N GLY A 160 -4.57 28.03 0.15
CA GLY A 160 -5.66 27.15 -0.22
C GLY A 160 -6.46 26.69 1.01
N GLU A 161 -7.76 26.47 0.81
CA GLU A 161 -8.63 25.99 1.88
C GLU A 161 -8.23 24.60 2.34
N ALA A 162 -8.06 24.43 3.65
CA ALA A 162 -7.75 23.11 4.23
C ALA A 162 -8.96 22.16 4.08
N ARG A 163 -8.73 21.05 3.42
CA ARG A 163 -9.71 19.99 3.23
C ARG A 163 -9.42 18.83 4.16
N VAL A 164 -10.45 18.09 4.52
CA VAL A 164 -10.32 16.90 5.38
C VAL A 164 -10.77 15.65 4.60
N PRO A 165 -10.16 14.48 4.84
CA PRO A 165 -10.48 13.28 4.05
C PRO A 165 -11.96 12.87 4.15
N TRP A 166 -12.57 13.06 5.31
CA TRP A 166 -13.95 12.63 5.57
C TRP A 166 -15.04 13.58 5.01
N ASN A 167 -14.68 14.77 4.55
CA ASN A 167 -15.62 15.72 3.90
C ASN A 167 -15.47 15.71 2.36
N LEU A 168 -14.48 15.04 1.82
CA LEU A 168 -14.30 14.98 0.38
C LEU A 168 -15.25 13.95 -0.23
N PRO A 169 -16.15 14.36 -1.16
CA PRO A 169 -17.02 13.41 -1.84
C PRO A 169 -16.16 12.41 -2.60
N ARG A 170 -16.43 11.13 -2.36
CA ARG A 170 -15.83 10.07 -3.19
C ARG A 170 -16.55 10.05 -4.51
N THR A 171 -15.79 9.89 -5.58
CA THR A 171 -16.36 9.48 -6.84
C THR A 171 -17.05 8.12 -6.60
N PRO A 172 -18.35 7.98 -6.85
CA PRO A 172 -19.05 6.74 -6.59
C PRO A 172 -18.33 5.60 -7.32
N ARG A 173 -17.99 4.55 -6.58
CA ARG A 173 -17.54 3.31 -7.22
C ARG A 173 -18.74 2.82 -8.01
N THR A 174 -18.66 2.81 -9.34
CA THR A 174 -19.75 2.31 -10.18
C THR A 174 -20.06 0.90 -9.67
N PRO A 175 -21.29 0.63 -9.19
CA PRO A 175 -21.63 -0.72 -8.80
C PRO A 175 -21.45 -1.59 -10.05
N ALA A 176 -20.69 -2.67 -9.91
CA ALA A 176 -20.70 -3.69 -10.93
C ALA A 176 -22.16 -4.13 -11.08
N THR A 177 -22.80 -3.66 -12.15
CA THR A 177 -24.14 -4.01 -12.66
C THR A 177 -25.14 -4.57 -11.63
N ASP A 178 -26.25 -3.83 -11.50
CA ASP A 178 -27.57 -4.26 -10.98
C ASP A 178 -27.59 -5.37 -9.92
N SER A 179 -27.57 -4.96 -8.67
CA SER A 179 -27.92 -5.83 -7.55
C SER A 179 -29.33 -5.54 -7.01
N SER A 180 -30.34 -5.67 -7.86
CA SER A 180 -31.73 -5.87 -7.40
C SER A 180 -32.03 -7.31 -6.97
N ALA A 181 -30.99 -8.15 -6.89
CA ALA A 181 -31.12 -9.52 -6.40
C ALA A 181 -30.62 -9.58 -4.95
N GLY A 182 -31.52 -9.72 -4.01
CA GLY A 182 -31.24 -9.95 -2.59
C GLY A 182 -30.25 -11.10 -2.32
N LEU A 183 -30.12 -11.54 -1.06
CA LEU A 183 -29.22 -12.64 -0.59
C LEU A 183 -29.10 -13.83 -1.55
N LEU A 184 -30.18 -14.18 -2.27
CA LEU A 184 -30.22 -15.20 -3.32
C LEU A 184 -29.40 -14.82 -4.56
N GLY A 185 -29.34 -13.53 -4.94
CA GLY A 185 -28.52 -13.05 -6.06
C GLY A 185 -27.04 -12.99 -5.71
N ALA A 186 -26.70 -12.60 -4.48
CA ALA A 186 -25.31 -12.64 -4.00
C ALA A 186 -24.81 -14.09 -3.91
N ALA A 187 -25.62 -15.02 -3.40
CA ALA A 187 -25.30 -16.46 -3.37
C ALA A 187 -25.18 -17.03 -4.80
N ARG A 188 -26.03 -16.61 -5.73
CA ARG A 188 -25.95 -17.03 -7.14
C ARG A 188 -24.73 -16.46 -7.84
N ASN A 189 -24.33 -15.22 -7.54
CA ASN A 189 -23.10 -14.62 -8.07
C ASN A 189 -21.85 -15.28 -7.50
N LEU A 190 -21.85 -15.65 -6.20
CA LEU A 190 -20.79 -16.45 -5.58
C LEU A 190 -20.73 -17.88 -6.17
N LEU A 191 -21.87 -18.51 -6.41
CA LEU A 191 -21.94 -19.82 -7.07
C LEU A 191 -21.53 -19.75 -8.53
N SER A 192 -21.91 -18.70 -9.27
CA SER A 192 -21.48 -18.50 -10.66
C SER A 192 -19.99 -18.16 -10.76
N ALA A 193 -19.43 -17.39 -9.82
CA ALA A 193 -18.00 -17.14 -9.72
C ALA A 193 -17.25 -18.43 -9.36
N ALA A 194 -17.76 -19.25 -8.45
CA ALA A 194 -17.21 -20.56 -8.12
C ALA A 194 -17.34 -21.56 -9.30
N ALA A 195 -18.45 -21.54 -10.03
CA ALA A 195 -18.62 -22.36 -11.23
C ALA A 195 -17.74 -21.92 -12.41
N SER A 196 -17.47 -20.61 -12.55
CA SER A 196 -16.56 -20.06 -13.57
C SER A 196 -15.09 -20.15 -13.16
N GLY A 197 -14.81 -20.36 -11.88
CA GLY A 197 -13.45 -20.41 -11.30
C GLY A 197 -12.52 -21.38 -12.02
N PRO A 198 -12.90 -22.63 -12.31
CA PRO A 198 -12.05 -23.56 -13.05
C PRO A 198 -11.70 -23.11 -14.46
N THR A 199 -12.66 -22.47 -15.16
CA THR A 199 -12.44 -21.95 -16.52
C THR A 199 -11.54 -20.72 -16.50
N LEU A 200 -11.79 -19.77 -15.59
CA LEU A 200 -10.93 -18.60 -15.39
C LEU A 200 -9.51 -18.99 -15.00
N LEU A 201 -9.38 -19.97 -14.10
CA LEU A 201 -8.08 -20.48 -13.67
C LEU A 201 -7.31 -21.17 -14.82
N ARG A 202 -8.02 -21.96 -15.65
CA ARG A 202 -7.42 -22.58 -16.84
C ARG A 202 -6.96 -21.53 -17.84
N THR A 203 -7.79 -20.53 -18.12
CA THR A 203 -7.46 -19.42 -19.02
C THR A 203 -6.25 -18.64 -18.52
N ALA A 204 -6.23 -18.26 -17.23
CA ALA A 204 -5.10 -17.54 -16.64
C ALA A 204 -3.81 -18.39 -16.69
N ARG A 205 -3.90 -19.69 -16.37
CA ARG A 205 -2.76 -20.61 -16.44
C ARG A 205 -2.24 -20.78 -17.88
N ALA A 206 -3.13 -20.89 -18.86
CA ALA A 206 -2.75 -20.96 -20.27
C ALA A 206 -1.95 -19.73 -20.70
N VAL A 207 -2.45 -18.53 -20.38
CA VAL A 207 -1.77 -17.26 -20.67
C VAL A 207 -0.39 -17.21 -20.03
N LEU A 208 -0.26 -17.61 -18.76
CA LEU A 208 1.02 -17.62 -18.07
C LEU A 208 2.04 -18.58 -18.73
N LEU A 209 1.60 -19.78 -19.10
CA LEU A 209 2.46 -20.77 -19.73
C LEU A 209 2.87 -20.40 -21.16
N GLU A 210 1.92 -19.90 -21.96
CA GLU A 210 2.18 -19.48 -23.35
C GLU A 210 3.13 -18.29 -23.43
N GLN A 211 3.02 -17.36 -22.49
CA GLN A 211 3.80 -16.12 -22.47
C GLN A 211 5.07 -16.19 -21.61
N GLN A 212 5.39 -17.35 -21.05
CA GLN A 212 6.56 -17.56 -20.18
C GLN A 212 6.67 -16.53 -19.04
N LEU A 213 5.54 -16.18 -18.44
CA LEU A 213 5.47 -15.29 -17.29
C LEU A 213 5.88 -16.03 -16.01
N THR A 214 6.36 -15.25 -15.03
CA THR A 214 6.61 -15.77 -13.69
C THR A 214 5.32 -16.33 -13.08
N MET A 215 5.36 -17.60 -12.70
CA MET A 215 4.19 -18.29 -12.14
C MET A 215 4.06 -18.04 -10.64
N PRO A 216 2.83 -17.93 -10.11
CA PRO A 216 2.61 -18.00 -8.67
C PRO A 216 3.13 -19.32 -8.10
N PHE A 217 3.62 -19.28 -6.85
CA PHE A 217 4.16 -20.43 -6.11
C PHE A 217 5.51 -20.97 -6.60
N GLU A 218 6.23 -20.22 -7.44
CA GLU A 218 7.61 -20.52 -7.84
C GLU A 218 8.65 -19.76 -6.99
N ALA A 219 8.22 -18.80 -6.21
CA ALA A 219 9.09 -18.02 -5.35
C ALA A 219 9.80 -18.90 -4.31
N PRO A 220 11.10 -18.66 -4.04
CA PRO A 220 11.82 -19.40 -3.01
C PRO A 220 11.28 -19.05 -1.62
N ARG A 221 11.40 -19.96 -0.67
CA ARG A 221 11.10 -19.68 0.72
C ARG A 221 12.21 -18.85 1.34
N THR A 222 11.83 -17.79 2.04
CA THR A 222 12.74 -16.93 2.80
C THR A 222 12.18 -16.63 4.17
N MET A 223 12.95 -15.91 4.99
CA MET A 223 12.49 -15.40 6.28
C MET A 223 11.30 -14.42 6.18
N PHE A 224 10.99 -13.90 4.99
CA PHE A 224 9.83 -13.06 4.75
C PHE A 224 8.54 -13.86 4.57
N ASN A 225 8.63 -15.15 4.25
CA ASN A 225 7.51 -16.00 3.89
C ASN A 225 7.11 -16.93 5.05
N VAL A 226 6.82 -16.32 6.17
CA VAL A 226 6.49 -16.98 7.45
C VAL A 226 5.19 -16.41 8.03
N PRO A 227 4.55 -17.12 8.97
CA PRO A 227 3.48 -16.54 9.78
C PRO A 227 3.99 -15.34 10.57
N ILE A 228 3.22 -14.26 10.56
CA ILE A 228 3.60 -13.00 11.21
C ILE A 228 2.95 -12.83 12.59
N GLY A 229 3.38 -11.84 13.34
CA GLY A 229 2.73 -11.37 14.57
C GLY A 229 2.09 -10.01 14.37
N GLY A 230 1.33 -9.52 15.35
CA GLY A 230 0.59 -8.26 15.25
C GLY A 230 1.47 -6.99 15.25
N ALA A 231 2.65 -7.05 15.87
CA ALA A 231 3.53 -5.88 15.97
C ALA A 231 4.20 -5.55 14.63
N ARG A 232 3.98 -4.33 14.16
CA ARG A 232 4.63 -3.76 12.97
C ARG A 232 5.80 -2.89 13.37
N ARG A 233 6.80 -2.85 12.54
CA ARG A 233 7.84 -1.83 12.54
C ARG A 233 7.79 -1.15 11.18
N THR A 234 7.78 0.17 11.18
CA THR A 234 7.90 0.97 9.98
C THR A 234 9.25 1.64 9.96
N VAL A 235 9.82 1.80 8.79
CA VAL A 235 10.98 2.67 8.54
C VAL A 235 10.72 3.48 7.29
N VAL A 236 11.21 4.71 7.25
CA VAL A 236 10.91 5.67 6.19
C VAL A 236 12.19 6.41 5.76
N ARG A 237 12.28 6.71 4.47
CA ARG A 237 13.33 7.57 3.92
C ARG A 237 12.88 8.15 2.58
N SER A 238 13.33 9.37 2.31
CA SER A 238 13.14 10.03 1.03
C SER A 238 14.44 10.01 0.24
N TRP A 239 14.32 9.76 -1.08
CA TRP A 239 15.45 9.86 -2.02
C TRP A 239 15.15 10.90 -3.08
N PRO A 240 16.13 11.75 -3.45
CA PRO A 240 15.97 12.67 -4.56
C PRO A 240 15.62 11.90 -5.85
N LEU A 241 14.51 12.25 -6.48
CA LEU A 241 14.04 11.63 -7.71
C LEU A 241 15.07 11.81 -8.85
N GLU A 242 15.87 12.86 -8.78
CA GLU A 242 16.91 13.14 -9.77
C GLU A 242 17.96 12.02 -9.82
N ARG A 243 18.37 11.46 -8.70
CA ARG A 243 19.29 10.30 -8.64
C ARG A 243 18.75 9.11 -9.46
N ILE A 244 17.45 8.81 -9.27
CA ILE A 244 16.77 7.74 -10.01
C ILE A 244 16.69 8.07 -11.52
N LYS A 245 16.41 9.34 -11.85
CA LYS A 245 16.36 9.80 -13.26
C LYS A 245 17.72 9.73 -13.95
N GLN A 246 18.82 9.97 -13.24
CA GLN A 246 20.17 9.83 -13.79
C GLN A 246 20.46 8.39 -14.19
N VAL A 247 20.20 7.41 -13.31
CA VAL A 247 20.32 5.99 -13.64
C VAL A 247 19.41 5.62 -14.82
N LYS A 248 18.13 6.04 -14.79
CA LYS A 248 17.18 5.85 -15.90
C LYS A 248 17.76 6.38 -17.22
N LYS A 249 18.34 7.58 -17.23
CA LYS A 249 18.86 8.22 -18.44
C LYS A 249 20.09 7.47 -18.99
N ALA A 250 20.96 7.02 -18.10
CA ALA A 250 22.18 6.30 -18.48
C ALA A 250 21.90 4.89 -19.04
N THR A 251 20.87 4.21 -18.49
CA THR A 251 20.59 2.80 -18.81
C THR A 251 19.41 2.59 -19.76
N GLY A 252 18.58 3.63 -20.01
CA GLY A 252 17.34 3.51 -20.78
C GLY A 252 16.19 2.82 -20.03
N ALA A 253 16.36 2.48 -18.76
CA ALA A 253 15.34 1.86 -17.91
C ALA A 253 14.20 2.84 -17.57
N THR A 254 13.10 2.34 -17.00
CA THR A 254 12.05 3.18 -16.43
C THR A 254 12.36 3.53 -14.96
N VAL A 255 11.73 4.57 -14.41
CA VAL A 255 11.83 4.89 -12.97
C VAL A 255 11.43 3.67 -12.13
N ASN A 256 10.40 2.96 -12.54
CA ASN A 256 9.94 1.77 -11.82
C ASN A 256 10.96 0.62 -11.84
N ASP A 257 11.63 0.42 -12.97
CA ASP A 257 12.68 -0.62 -13.08
C ASP A 257 13.86 -0.30 -12.15
N VAL A 258 14.29 0.96 -12.09
CA VAL A 258 15.36 1.42 -11.19
C VAL A 258 14.97 1.21 -9.72
N VAL A 259 13.74 1.60 -9.34
CA VAL A 259 13.22 1.42 -7.97
C VAL A 259 13.13 -0.06 -7.58
N LEU A 260 12.65 -0.91 -8.48
CA LEU A 260 12.57 -2.35 -8.25
C LEU A 260 13.96 -2.97 -8.10
N THR A 261 14.92 -2.53 -8.93
CA THR A 261 16.31 -3.02 -8.87
C THR A 261 17.03 -2.54 -7.61
N MET A 262 16.82 -1.28 -7.20
CA MET A 262 17.27 -0.76 -5.92
C MET A 262 16.73 -1.60 -4.74
N SER A 263 15.43 -1.91 -4.78
CA SER A 263 14.79 -2.76 -3.78
C SER A 263 15.34 -4.19 -3.81
N ALA A 264 15.60 -4.74 -5.00
CA ALA A 264 16.18 -6.07 -5.19
C ALA A 264 17.61 -6.16 -4.62
N GLY A 265 18.45 -5.16 -4.88
CA GLY A 265 19.80 -5.07 -4.29
C GLY A 265 19.77 -5.00 -2.77
N ALA A 266 18.86 -4.18 -2.22
CA ALA A 266 18.68 -4.06 -0.79
C ALA A 266 18.24 -5.37 -0.13
N LEU A 267 17.27 -6.07 -0.71
CA LEU A 267 16.79 -7.36 -0.23
C LEU A 267 17.87 -8.44 -0.33
N ARG A 268 18.63 -8.45 -1.43
CA ARG A 268 19.78 -9.34 -1.60
C ARG A 268 20.79 -9.15 -0.48
N SER A 269 21.24 -7.92 -0.24
CA SER A 269 22.23 -7.60 0.80
C SER A 269 21.69 -7.91 2.20
N TYR A 270 20.42 -7.57 2.48
CA TYR A 270 19.78 -7.86 3.74
C TYR A 270 19.73 -9.37 4.04
N LEU A 271 19.43 -10.21 3.05
CA LEU A 271 19.39 -11.66 3.19
C LEU A 271 20.80 -12.26 3.25
N ALA A 272 21.74 -11.75 2.45
CA ALA A 272 23.12 -12.21 2.45
C ALA A 272 23.82 -11.97 3.78
N GLU A 273 23.62 -10.83 4.44
CA GLU A 273 24.13 -10.55 5.78
C GLU A 273 23.64 -11.55 6.85
N ARG A 274 22.62 -12.32 6.55
CA ARG A 274 21.98 -13.30 7.47
C ARG A 274 22.12 -14.73 7.01
N ASP A 275 23.00 -14.98 6.02
CA ASP A 275 23.16 -16.31 5.38
C ASP A 275 21.82 -16.93 4.93
N ALA A 276 20.88 -16.07 4.52
CA ALA A 276 19.49 -16.43 4.17
C ALA A 276 19.13 -16.11 2.71
N LEU A 277 20.11 -15.72 1.88
CA LEU A 277 19.87 -15.46 0.47
C LEU A 277 19.67 -16.81 -0.27
N PRO A 278 18.51 -17.02 -0.91
CA PRO A 278 18.28 -18.25 -1.67
C PRO A 278 19.03 -18.25 -3.01
N ASP A 279 19.27 -19.44 -3.56
CA ASP A 279 19.87 -19.64 -4.89
C ASP A 279 18.95 -19.18 -6.03
N LYS A 280 17.64 -19.10 -5.78
CA LYS A 280 16.64 -18.62 -6.74
C LYS A 280 16.31 -17.16 -6.50
N PRO A 281 15.98 -16.39 -7.57
CA PRO A 281 15.59 -15.00 -7.41
C PRO A 281 14.32 -14.85 -6.58
N LEU A 282 14.24 -13.77 -5.82
CA LEU A 282 13.00 -13.33 -5.18
C LEU A 282 12.01 -12.84 -6.24
N ILE A 283 10.74 -13.08 -5.98
CA ILE A 283 9.64 -12.63 -6.80
C ILE A 283 8.86 -11.55 -6.03
N ALA A 284 8.69 -10.39 -6.66
CA ALA A 284 7.83 -9.33 -6.13
C ALA A 284 6.46 -9.34 -6.80
N MET A 285 5.41 -9.12 -6.02
CA MET A 285 4.12 -8.69 -6.55
C MET A 285 4.13 -7.17 -6.67
N VAL A 286 3.92 -6.68 -7.88
CA VAL A 286 3.94 -5.25 -8.23
C VAL A 286 2.54 -4.85 -8.70
N PRO A 287 1.80 -4.05 -7.94
CA PRO A 287 0.54 -3.47 -8.39
C PRO A 287 0.79 -2.54 -9.59
N MET A 288 -0.04 -2.66 -10.62
CA MET A 288 0.08 -1.89 -11.85
C MET A 288 -1.26 -1.33 -12.29
N SER A 289 -1.26 -0.06 -12.74
CA SER A 289 -2.46 0.51 -13.39
C SER A 289 -2.61 -0.07 -14.79
N LEU A 290 -3.78 -0.62 -15.08
CA LEU A 290 -4.14 -1.20 -16.38
C LEU A 290 -4.91 -0.21 -17.26
N ARG A 291 -4.83 1.11 -17.00
CA ARG A 291 -5.45 2.13 -17.84
C ARG A 291 -4.68 2.31 -19.15
N SER A 292 -5.39 2.26 -20.27
CA SER A 292 -4.91 2.80 -21.55
C SER A 292 -4.90 4.33 -21.48
N PRO A 293 -3.99 5.03 -22.18
CA PRO A 293 -4.04 6.50 -22.35
C PRO A 293 -5.36 7.01 -22.90
N ASP A 294 -6.10 6.16 -23.64
CA ASP A 294 -7.38 6.47 -24.26
C ASP A 294 -8.61 6.19 -23.37
N ASP A 295 -8.43 5.61 -22.19
CA ASP A 295 -9.50 5.39 -21.21
C ASP A 295 -9.89 6.73 -20.54
N VAL A 296 -10.61 7.56 -21.30
CA VAL A 296 -11.22 8.80 -20.81
C VAL A 296 -12.33 8.42 -19.83
N ALA A 297 -12.10 8.72 -18.55
CA ALA A 297 -13.14 8.96 -17.53
C ALA A 297 -14.21 7.87 -17.31
N THR A 298 -13.88 6.58 -17.35
CA THR A 298 -14.71 5.60 -16.67
C THR A 298 -14.17 5.38 -15.26
N ASP A 299 -14.96 5.76 -14.26
CA ASP A 299 -14.66 5.64 -12.83
C ASP A 299 -14.55 4.17 -12.39
N GLY A 300 -13.34 3.65 -12.47
CA GLY A 300 -12.97 2.35 -11.95
C GLY A 300 -11.46 2.20 -12.08
N VAL A 301 -10.75 2.16 -10.94
CA VAL A 301 -9.30 1.89 -10.96
C VAL A 301 -9.12 0.43 -11.37
N LYS A 302 -8.82 0.19 -12.67
CA LYS A 302 -8.35 -1.12 -13.12
C LYS A 302 -6.90 -1.28 -12.63
N VAL A 303 -6.73 -1.84 -11.45
CA VAL A 303 -5.42 -2.22 -10.92
C VAL A 303 -5.24 -3.71 -11.18
N GLY A 304 -4.21 -4.06 -11.93
CA GLY A 304 -3.71 -5.41 -12.04
C GLY A 304 -2.52 -5.62 -11.10
N ALA A 305 -2.12 -6.86 -10.94
CA ALA A 305 -0.89 -7.21 -10.25
C ALA A 305 -0.02 -8.06 -11.19
N VAL A 306 1.27 -7.78 -11.23
CA VAL A 306 2.24 -8.58 -11.97
C VAL A 306 3.25 -9.18 -11.00
N LEU A 307 3.79 -10.33 -11.36
CA LEU A 307 4.92 -10.94 -10.67
C LEU A 307 6.21 -10.55 -11.39
N CYS A 308 7.09 -9.91 -10.67
CA CYS A 308 8.39 -9.45 -11.16
C CYS A 308 9.52 -10.31 -10.59
N ASN A 309 10.34 -10.88 -11.44
CA ASN A 309 11.61 -11.45 -11.04
C ASN A 309 12.56 -10.30 -10.65
N LEU A 310 13.02 -10.31 -9.42
CA LEU A 310 13.89 -9.27 -8.87
C LEU A 310 15.38 -9.48 -9.17
N GLY A 311 15.78 -10.62 -9.78
CA GLY A 311 17.19 -10.92 -10.08
C GLY A 311 18.09 -10.91 -8.85
N THR A 312 17.59 -11.27 -7.67
CA THR A 312 18.39 -11.23 -6.43
C THR A 312 19.48 -12.28 -6.37
N ASP A 313 19.49 -13.27 -7.24
CA ASP A 313 20.56 -14.23 -7.51
C ASP A 313 21.72 -13.62 -8.33
N VAL A 314 21.46 -12.54 -9.07
CA VAL A 314 22.43 -11.85 -9.91
C VAL A 314 23.19 -10.80 -9.07
N ALA A 315 24.54 -10.88 -9.08
CA ALA A 315 25.38 -10.01 -8.27
C ALA A 315 25.56 -8.61 -8.89
N ASP A 316 25.75 -8.55 -10.21
CA ASP A 316 25.94 -7.28 -10.92
C ASP A 316 24.67 -6.43 -10.93
N PRO A 317 24.74 -5.13 -10.59
CA PRO A 317 23.57 -4.28 -10.50
C PRO A 317 22.92 -3.95 -11.86
N LEU A 318 23.71 -3.88 -12.97
CA LEU A 318 23.16 -3.63 -14.29
C LEU A 318 22.52 -4.86 -14.91
N ASP A 319 23.13 -6.03 -14.74
CA ASP A 319 22.53 -7.30 -15.14
C ASP A 319 21.20 -7.53 -14.36
N ARG A 320 21.17 -7.21 -13.08
CA ARG A 320 19.94 -7.23 -12.27
C ARG A 320 18.90 -6.27 -12.79
N LEU A 321 19.28 -5.05 -13.19
CA LEU A 321 18.38 -4.06 -13.80
C LEU A 321 17.80 -4.60 -15.11
N GLN A 322 18.59 -5.28 -15.92
CA GLN A 322 18.12 -5.90 -17.14
C GLN A 322 17.08 -6.99 -16.85
N VAL A 323 17.33 -7.89 -15.89
CA VAL A 323 16.39 -8.95 -15.48
C VAL A 323 15.07 -8.37 -15.02
N VAL A 324 15.09 -7.34 -14.14
CA VAL A 324 13.90 -6.66 -13.65
C VAL A 324 13.14 -5.99 -14.80
N GLY A 325 13.83 -5.23 -15.66
CA GLY A 325 13.25 -4.53 -16.80
C GLY A 325 12.58 -5.49 -17.80
N GLU A 326 13.24 -6.62 -18.11
CA GLU A 326 12.66 -7.65 -18.98
C GLU A 326 11.43 -8.29 -18.37
N SER A 327 11.46 -8.62 -17.07
CA SER A 327 10.33 -9.20 -16.36
C SER A 327 9.12 -8.26 -16.37
N MET A 328 9.33 -6.97 -16.11
CA MET A 328 8.29 -5.96 -16.12
C MET A 328 7.72 -5.70 -17.52
N ARG A 329 8.59 -5.65 -18.54
CA ARG A 329 8.18 -5.46 -19.94
C ARG A 329 7.32 -6.62 -20.42
N LYS A 330 7.78 -7.86 -20.26
CA LYS A 330 7.01 -9.07 -20.61
C LYS A 330 5.62 -9.05 -19.96
N SER A 331 5.56 -8.72 -18.67
CA SER A 331 4.29 -8.65 -17.95
C SER A 331 3.34 -7.58 -18.53
N LYS A 332 3.85 -6.39 -18.87
CA LYS A 332 3.06 -5.31 -19.49
C LYS A 332 2.57 -5.70 -20.89
N ASP A 333 3.42 -6.28 -21.71
CA ASP A 333 3.09 -6.72 -23.08
C ASP A 333 1.95 -7.75 -23.06
N VAL A 334 2.01 -8.69 -22.12
CA VAL A 334 0.94 -9.66 -21.92
C VAL A 334 -0.36 -8.99 -21.55
N TYR A 335 -0.38 -8.13 -20.52
CA TYR A 335 -1.60 -7.44 -20.10
C TYR A 335 -2.20 -6.59 -21.23
N SER A 336 -1.38 -5.98 -22.08
CA SER A 336 -1.84 -5.18 -23.23
C SER A 336 -2.49 -6.02 -24.34
N SER A 337 -2.11 -7.30 -24.45
CA SER A 337 -2.65 -8.23 -25.46
C SER A 337 -3.90 -9.00 -25.00
N LEU A 338 -4.24 -8.93 -23.69
CA LEU A 338 -5.34 -9.70 -23.13
C LEU A 338 -6.70 -9.02 -23.32
N SER A 339 -7.72 -9.83 -23.57
CA SER A 339 -9.11 -9.39 -23.46
C SER A 339 -9.49 -9.06 -22.02
N SER A 340 -10.55 -8.28 -21.80
CA SER A 340 -11.04 -7.91 -20.47
C SER A 340 -11.31 -9.12 -19.56
N ILE A 341 -11.80 -10.24 -20.12
CA ILE A 341 -12.06 -11.49 -19.37
C ILE A 341 -10.72 -12.14 -18.94
N GLN A 342 -9.75 -12.21 -19.84
CA GLN A 342 -8.43 -12.76 -19.55
C GLN A 342 -7.68 -11.90 -18.52
N THR A 343 -7.74 -10.58 -18.65
CA THR A 343 -7.19 -9.63 -17.68
C THR A 343 -7.79 -9.83 -16.29
N MET A 344 -9.10 -9.99 -16.21
CA MET A 344 -9.79 -10.27 -14.95
C MET A 344 -9.39 -11.63 -14.37
N ALA A 345 -9.29 -12.68 -15.19
CA ALA A 345 -8.88 -14.01 -14.79
C ALA A 345 -7.42 -14.01 -14.27
N LEU A 346 -6.52 -13.36 -14.98
CA LEU A 346 -5.12 -13.24 -14.59
C LEU A 346 -4.96 -12.44 -13.29
N SER A 347 -5.65 -11.30 -13.18
CA SER A 347 -5.64 -10.49 -11.95
C SER A 347 -6.19 -11.26 -10.74
N ALA A 348 -7.28 -12.02 -10.93
CA ALA A 348 -7.84 -12.87 -9.88
C ALA A 348 -6.85 -13.97 -9.46
N LEU A 349 -6.15 -14.58 -10.41
CA LEU A 349 -5.12 -15.58 -10.12
C LEU A 349 -3.94 -14.96 -9.35
N MET A 350 -3.48 -13.76 -9.74
CA MET A 350 -2.36 -13.08 -9.08
C MET A 350 -2.70 -12.65 -7.65
N VAL A 351 -3.95 -12.31 -7.36
CA VAL A 351 -4.41 -11.89 -6.02
C VAL A 351 -4.88 -13.08 -5.17
N SER A 352 -5.26 -14.21 -5.77
CA SER A 352 -5.77 -15.38 -5.05
C SER A 352 -4.83 -15.93 -3.96
N PRO A 353 -3.49 -15.88 -4.10
CA PRO A 353 -2.59 -16.32 -3.04
C PRO A 353 -2.72 -15.51 -1.75
N ILE A 354 -3.08 -14.22 -1.86
CA ILE A 354 -3.36 -13.38 -0.69
C ILE A 354 -4.57 -13.95 0.06
N ALA A 355 -5.65 -14.29 -0.64
CA ALA A 355 -6.81 -14.91 -0.03
C ALA A 355 -6.50 -16.29 0.58
N LEU A 356 -5.62 -17.08 -0.04
CA LEU A 356 -5.17 -18.37 0.49
C LEU A 356 -4.28 -18.21 1.74
N SER A 357 -3.43 -17.19 1.79
CA SER A 357 -2.59 -16.92 2.96
C SER A 357 -3.37 -16.57 4.22
N LEU A 358 -4.65 -16.18 4.06
CA LEU A 358 -5.56 -15.87 5.16
C LEU A 358 -6.14 -17.14 5.81
N LEU A 359 -5.96 -18.31 5.18
CA LEU A 359 -6.40 -19.58 5.77
C LEU A 359 -5.33 -20.09 6.76
N PRO A 360 -5.69 -20.27 8.03
CA PRO A 360 -4.75 -20.68 9.06
C PRO A 360 -4.02 -21.99 8.69
N GLY A 361 -2.70 -21.99 8.84
CA GLY A 361 -1.87 -23.19 8.64
C GLY A 361 -1.50 -23.52 7.21
N LEU A 362 -1.94 -22.77 6.18
CA LEU A 362 -1.56 -23.05 4.78
C LEU A 362 -0.19 -22.52 4.38
N VAL A 363 0.23 -21.38 4.94
CA VAL A 363 1.51 -20.74 4.59
C VAL A 363 2.73 -21.66 4.75
N PRO A 364 2.85 -22.49 5.81
CA PRO A 364 3.97 -23.41 5.93
C PRO A 364 3.95 -24.56 4.92
N LEU A 365 2.81 -24.87 4.31
CA LEU A 365 2.60 -26.07 3.48
C LEU A 365 2.84 -25.83 1.99
N THR A 366 2.79 -24.58 1.52
CA THR A 366 2.93 -24.24 0.10
C THR A 366 4.16 -23.38 -0.16
N ASN A 367 4.71 -23.42 -1.37
CA ASN A 367 5.67 -22.41 -1.78
C ASN A 367 4.99 -21.04 -1.82
N PRO A 368 5.70 -19.95 -1.51
CA PRO A 368 5.15 -18.62 -1.61
C PRO A 368 4.74 -18.31 -3.07
N ALA A 369 3.64 -17.62 -3.25
CA ALA A 369 3.27 -17.13 -4.58
C ALA A 369 4.23 -16.02 -5.05
N PHE A 370 4.71 -15.26 -4.11
CA PHE A 370 5.71 -14.20 -4.24
C PHE A 370 6.36 -13.95 -2.86
N ASN A 371 7.50 -13.27 -2.83
CA ASN A 371 8.24 -13.04 -1.59
C ASN A 371 7.87 -11.72 -0.90
N ILE A 372 7.52 -10.72 -1.69
CA ILE A 372 7.30 -9.34 -1.21
C ILE A 372 6.33 -8.59 -2.13
N VAL A 373 5.65 -7.61 -1.57
CA VAL A 373 4.92 -6.60 -2.33
C VAL A 373 5.77 -5.34 -2.43
N ILE A 374 5.97 -4.83 -3.65
CA ILE A 374 6.62 -3.54 -3.91
C ILE A 374 5.65 -2.69 -4.71
N SER A 375 5.15 -1.62 -4.11
CA SER A 375 4.12 -0.76 -4.68
C SER A 375 4.63 0.65 -4.90
N ASN A 376 4.53 1.14 -6.14
CA ASN A 376 4.82 2.53 -6.48
C ASN A 376 3.51 3.25 -6.78
N VAL A 377 3.08 4.12 -5.88
CA VAL A 377 1.84 4.88 -6.02
C VAL A 377 2.15 6.29 -6.54
N PRO A 378 1.52 6.73 -7.65
CA PRO A 378 1.75 8.08 -8.14
C PRO A 378 1.39 9.14 -7.10
N GLY A 379 2.27 10.12 -6.93
CA GLY A 379 2.09 11.25 -6.03
C GLY A 379 2.24 12.60 -6.74
N PRO A 380 2.06 13.72 -6.02
CA PRO A 380 2.19 15.07 -6.58
C PRO A 380 3.63 15.35 -7.02
N ARG A 381 3.76 16.09 -8.10
CA ARG A 381 5.07 16.54 -8.62
C ARG A 381 5.38 18.00 -8.29
N GLU A 382 4.40 18.70 -7.74
CA GLU A 382 4.49 20.09 -7.31
C GLU A 382 4.47 20.16 -5.79
N PRO A 383 5.02 21.23 -5.20
CA PRO A 383 4.87 21.47 -3.76
C PRO A 383 3.39 21.51 -3.37
N MET A 384 3.05 20.80 -2.31
CA MET A 384 1.68 20.73 -1.82
C MET A 384 1.60 21.29 -0.41
N TYR A 385 0.43 21.80 -0.08
CA TYR A 385 0.16 22.46 1.20
C TYR A 385 -1.12 21.93 1.84
N TRP A 386 -1.16 21.94 3.14
CA TRP A 386 -2.35 21.64 3.92
C TRP A 386 -2.49 22.64 5.07
N ASN A 387 -3.61 23.38 5.11
CA ASN A 387 -3.84 24.43 6.09
C ASN A 387 -2.67 25.45 6.19
N GLY A 388 -2.07 25.81 5.07
CA GLY A 388 -0.90 26.70 4.99
C GLY A 388 0.46 26.02 5.20
N ALA A 389 0.50 24.84 5.82
CA ALA A 389 1.73 24.10 6.06
C ALA A 389 2.19 23.37 4.79
N ARG A 390 3.48 23.44 4.49
CA ARG A 390 4.08 22.76 3.32
C ARG A 390 4.26 21.27 3.61
N LEU A 391 3.83 20.41 2.69
CA LEU A 391 4.12 18.98 2.76
C LEU A 391 5.61 18.76 2.48
N ASP A 392 6.33 18.26 3.47
CA ASP A 392 7.73 17.92 3.39
C ASP A 392 7.93 16.47 2.91
N ALA A 393 7.22 15.52 3.52
CA ALA A 393 7.27 14.12 3.14
C ALA A 393 5.93 13.41 3.30
N THR A 394 5.71 12.33 2.51
CA THR A 394 4.54 11.46 2.64
C THR A 394 4.94 10.00 2.49
N TYR A 395 4.86 9.25 3.57
CA TYR A 395 5.29 7.85 3.64
C TYR A 395 4.07 6.93 3.69
N PRO A 396 3.79 6.18 2.60
CA PRO A 396 2.74 5.17 2.62
C PRO A 396 3.09 4.03 3.56
N MET A 397 2.10 3.55 4.33
CA MET A 397 2.24 2.42 5.25
C MET A 397 1.24 1.34 4.85
N SER A 398 1.73 0.23 4.30
CA SER A 398 0.92 -0.84 3.76
C SER A 398 0.85 -2.05 4.70
N ILE A 399 0.21 -3.14 4.26
CA ILE A 399 -0.13 -4.29 5.07
C ILE A 399 0.88 -5.43 4.85
N PRO A 400 1.67 -5.85 5.85
CA PRO A 400 2.24 -7.19 5.92
C PRO A 400 1.17 -8.21 6.34
N PHE A 401 1.25 -9.43 5.78
CA PHE A 401 0.35 -10.53 6.12
C PHE A 401 1.11 -11.87 6.13
N ASP A 402 0.47 -12.95 6.52
CA ASP A 402 1.10 -14.27 6.56
C ASP A 402 1.70 -14.66 5.22
N GLY A 403 2.96 -15.06 5.23
CA GLY A 403 3.74 -15.31 4.02
C GLY A 403 4.32 -14.07 3.36
N GLN A 404 4.10 -12.86 3.93
CA GLN A 404 4.54 -11.56 3.42
C GLN A 404 4.93 -10.64 4.58
N ALA A 405 6.01 -10.98 5.27
CA ALA A 405 6.42 -10.29 6.50
C ALA A 405 6.93 -8.86 6.28
N VAL A 406 7.18 -8.45 5.04
CA VAL A 406 7.65 -7.10 4.68
C VAL A 406 6.92 -6.58 3.43
N ASN A 407 6.65 -5.29 3.43
CA ASN A 407 6.07 -4.55 2.31
C ASN A 407 6.88 -3.27 2.07
N ILE A 408 7.16 -2.95 0.82
CA ILE A 408 7.78 -1.69 0.40
C ILE A 408 6.75 -0.93 -0.41
N THR A 409 6.37 0.26 0.05
CA THR A 409 5.50 1.15 -0.72
C THR A 409 6.13 2.52 -0.80
N LEU A 410 6.08 3.13 -1.97
CA LEU A 410 6.66 4.44 -2.20
C LEU A 410 5.71 5.32 -3.01
N THR A 411 5.94 6.63 -2.92
CA THR A 411 5.21 7.62 -3.70
C THR A 411 6.12 8.78 -4.08
N THR A 412 5.77 9.46 -5.17
CA THR A 412 6.43 10.72 -5.53
C THR A 412 5.92 11.84 -4.62
N ASN A 413 6.80 12.73 -4.19
CA ASN A 413 6.46 13.96 -3.49
C ASN A 413 7.41 15.09 -3.97
N GLY A 414 6.93 15.95 -4.87
CA GLY A 414 7.77 16.94 -5.52
C GLY A 414 8.99 16.30 -6.22
N ASP A 415 10.17 16.66 -5.76
CA ASP A 415 11.45 16.17 -6.26
C ASP A 415 11.97 14.93 -5.54
N ASN A 416 11.18 14.33 -4.67
CA ASN A 416 11.55 13.15 -3.88
C ASN A 416 10.70 11.92 -4.23
N LEU A 417 11.27 10.75 -3.93
CA LEU A 417 10.56 9.49 -3.77
C LEU A 417 10.57 9.13 -2.30
N ASP A 418 9.39 9.08 -1.70
CA ASP A 418 9.19 8.80 -0.29
C ASP A 418 8.83 7.34 -0.09
N PHE A 419 9.69 6.59 0.58
CA PHE A 419 9.55 5.17 0.84
C PHE A 419 9.03 4.91 2.25
N GLY A 420 7.97 4.12 2.35
CA GLY A 420 7.52 3.49 3.57
C GLY A 420 7.76 1.99 3.50
N VAL A 421 8.54 1.46 4.42
CA VAL A 421 8.78 0.01 4.54
C VAL A 421 8.16 -0.46 5.84
N VAL A 422 7.18 -1.36 5.73
CA VAL A 422 6.48 -1.93 6.88
C VAL A 422 6.83 -3.40 7.00
N GLY A 423 7.31 -3.81 8.16
CA GLY A 423 7.68 -5.20 8.43
C GLY A 423 7.08 -5.75 9.72
N CYS A 424 6.94 -7.07 9.78
CA CYS A 424 6.64 -7.75 11.03
C CYS A 424 7.86 -7.65 11.96
N ARG A 425 7.67 -7.04 13.15
CA ARG A 425 8.77 -6.81 14.10
C ARG A 425 9.49 -8.09 14.52
N ARG A 426 8.78 -9.22 14.58
CA ARG A 426 9.33 -10.53 14.96
C ARG A 426 10.11 -11.19 13.83
N SER A 427 9.57 -11.14 12.61
CA SER A 427 10.07 -11.91 11.48
C SER A 427 11.11 -11.17 10.64
N VAL A 428 11.17 -9.83 10.75
CA VAL A 428 12.11 -8.98 10.02
C VAL A 428 12.93 -8.17 11.01
N PRO A 429 13.98 -8.79 11.63
CA PRO A 429 14.83 -8.10 12.60
C PRO A 429 15.61 -6.98 11.92
N GLU A 430 15.93 -5.94 12.69
CA GLU A 430 16.75 -4.82 12.22
C GLU A 430 16.26 -4.19 10.91
N LEU A 431 14.94 -4.05 10.76
CA LEU A 431 14.32 -3.44 9.55
C LEU A 431 14.99 -2.12 9.12
N PRO A 432 15.51 -1.24 10.02
CA PRO A 432 16.22 -0.03 9.60
C PRO A 432 17.42 -0.29 8.69
N ARG A 433 18.12 -1.44 8.83
CA ARG A 433 19.24 -1.82 7.94
C ARG A 433 18.82 -1.89 6.46
N LEU A 434 17.55 -2.17 6.19
CA LEU A 434 17.04 -2.20 4.83
C LEU A 434 17.10 -0.82 4.16
N LEU A 435 16.99 0.28 4.91
CA LEU A 435 17.18 1.63 4.37
C LEU A 435 18.63 1.89 3.96
N ASP A 436 19.60 1.38 4.73
CA ASP A 436 21.02 1.50 4.39
C ASP A 436 21.35 0.67 3.15
N HIS A 437 20.78 -0.53 3.05
CA HIS A 437 20.92 -1.35 1.85
C HIS A 437 20.23 -0.75 0.62
N LEU A 438 19.11 -0.05 0.78
CA LEU A 438 18.49 0.70 -0.32
C LEU A 438 19.41 1.82 -0.82
N GLU A 439 20.02 2.57 0.10
CA GLU A 439 21.00 3.62 -0.27
C GLU A 439 22.20 3.02 -1.01
N ASN A 440 22.77 1.95 -0.45
CA ASN A 440 23.92 1.28 -1.07
C ASN A 440 23.57 0.75 -2.47
N ALA A 441 22.42 0.11 -2.63
CA ALA A 441 21.98 -0.43 -3.91
C ALA A 441 21.76 0.68 -4.96
N LEU A 442 21.25 1.85 -4.57
CA LEU A 442 21.14 2.99 -5.46
C LEU A 442 22.52 3.52 -5.86
N SER A 443 23.44 3.66 -4.90
CA SER A 443 24.82 4.12 -5.14
C SER A 443 25.61 3.17 -6.04
N GLU A 444 25.40 1.85 -5.89
CA GLU A 444 25.95 0.81 -6.79
C GLU A 444 25.43 0.98 -8.23
N LEU A 445 24.12 1.20 -8.39
CA LEU A 445 23.50 1.44 -9.69
C LEU A 445 24.01 2.73 -10.33
N GLU A 446 24.15 3.83 -9.57
CA GLU A 446 24.72 5.10 -10.05
C GLU A 446 26.17 4.90 -10.54
N SER A 447 26.98 4.18 -9.76
CA SER A 447 28.38 3.95 -10.09
C SER A 447 28.56 3.03 -11.31
N ALA A 448 27.67 2.05 -11.49
CA ALA A 448 27.74 1.12 -12.60
C ALA A 448 27.15 1.68 -13.91
N ALA A 449 26.27 2.70 -13.81
CA ALA A 449 25.62 3.33 -14.96
C ALA A 449 26.48 4.43 -15.63
N VAL A 450 27.61 4.80 -15.05
CA VAL A 450 28.59 5.77 -15.58
C VAL A 450 29.59 5.05 -16.47
#